data_3bf707e6f71474eae25106405890528e
#
_entry.id   3bf707e6f71474eae25106405890528e
#
_cell.length_a   1.000
_cell.length_b   1.000
_cell.length_c   1.000
_cell.angle_alpha   90.00
_cell.angle_beta   90.00
_cell.angle_gamma   90.00
#
_symmetry.space_group_name_H-M   'P 1'
#
loop_
_entity.id
_entity.type
_entity.pdbx_description
1 polymer ?
#
loop_
_entity_poly.entity_id
_entity_poly.type
_entity_poly.pdbx_seq_one_letter_code
_entity_poly.pdbx_strand_id
1 'polypeptide(L)'
;NVNEIIIGNHQHLDGGAFQIYYNGPLAIDAGAYEGTSGGYDSEHDKNFFKRTIAHNSLLIYNPSEIYTAANYGGASSRSLIVANDGGQRTPGLSWNSCNSYSDLLSDAFTYGKTLAHAFGPSEQTPEYSYLKGDLTQAYTTAKTSEVLRSFVFFNTSDANIPGVLVIRDRIIAKKVKKSLIFTVNPDKYWLLHSVQEPTVSGKTFDIVRNEQGYSGKLHCDVLTDATIEKVGGSGKEFYVFGKNYPQGATSSVPDTKNEKGSWRIQLKGNNKNLTDDFLNVIQITSSGNNSYYTVKKITATNVLGTQVGNWAAIFSANSHELTKSITFNVDATNPVKVFVSDLAAGTWKVTNGTTSTTHTVTTEKHSLYFTATTAKCTITKM
;
A
#
# COMPACT_ATOMS: atom_id res chain seq x y z
N ASN A 1 -4.01 2.40 6.38
CA ASN A 1 -4.67 1.47 7.30
C ASN A 1 -3.75 0.30 7.64
N VAL A 2 -3.49 0.05 8.92
CA VAL A 2 -2.84 -1.17 9.43
C VAL A 2 -3.87 -1.86 10.31
N ASN A 3 -4.60 -2.83 9.75
CA ASN A 3 -5.56 -3.62 10.50
C ASN A 3 -4.80 -4.58 11.41
N GLU A 4 -4.74 -4.28 12.70
CA GLU A 4 -4.08 -5.15 13.69
C GLU A 4 -4.94 -6.36 14.03
N ILE A 5 -6.26 -6.20 14.04
CA ILE A 5 -7.22 -7.24 14.43
C ILE A 5 -8.37 -7.31 13.43
N ILE A 6 -8.66 -8.52 12.98
CA ILE A 6 -9.84 -8.83 12.16
C ILE A 6 -10.62 -9.96 12.80
N ILE A 7 -11.87 -9.72 13.13
CA ILE A 7 -12.80 -10.72 13.70
C ILE A 7 -13.87 -11.17 12.70
N GLY A 8 -13.93 -10.54 11.54
CA GLY A 8 -14.87 -10.91 10.47
C GLY A 8 -16.11 -10.03 10.40
N ASN A 9 -17.20 -10.57 9.84
CA ASN A 9 -18.47 -9.91 9.61
C ASN A 9 -18.35 -8.75 8.60
N HIS A 10 -18.52 -7.49 9.01
CA HIS A 10 -18.46 -6.33 8.09
C HIS A 10 -17.04 -5.81 7.82
N GLN A 11 -16.02 -6.36 8.46
CA GLN A 11 -14.63 -6.02 8.18
C GLN A 11 -14.19 -6.60 6.84
N HIS A 12 -13.39 -5.85 6.09
CA HIS A 12 -12.77 -6.29 4.86
C HIS A 12 -11.34 -6.79 5.11
N LEU A 13 -10.82 -7.55 4.17
CA LEU A 13 -9.43 -8.03 4.18
C LEU A 13 -8.55 -6.96 3.51
N ASP A 14 -8.46 -5.79 4.14
CA ASP A 14 -7.92 -4.55 3.60
C ASP A 14 -6.69 -4.01 4.36
N GLY A 15 -6.04 -4.85 5.16
CA GLY A 15 -4.82 -4.47 5.85
C GLY A 15 -3.79 -3.89 4.89
N GLY A 16 -3.25 -2.72 5.23
CA GLY A 16 -2.33 -1.96 4.38
C GLY A 16 -3.00 -1.13 3.29
N ALA A 17 -4.32 -1.10 3.18
CA ALA A 17 -5.02 -0.29 2.20
C ALA A 17 -4.90 1.22 2.49
N PHE A 18 -5.03 2.01 1.44
CA PHE A 18 -5.07 3.46 1.47
C PHE A 18 -6.07 3.98 0.45
N GLN A 19 -6.57 5.18 0.69
CA GLN A 19 -7.42 5.92 -0.23
C GLN A 19 -6.86 7.32 -0.45
N ILE A 20 -7.10 7.89 -1.62
CA ILE A 20 -6.70 9.26 -1.96
C ILE A 20 -7.91 9.99 -2.50
N TYR A 21 -8.23 11.11 -1.85
CA TYR A 21 -9.22 12.06 -2.31
C TYR A 21 -8.58 13.44 -2.42
N TYR A 22 -8.65 14.03 -3.61
CA TYR A 22 -8.29 15.43 -3.86
C TYR A 22 -9.09 15.94 -5.04
N ASN A 23 -10.02 16.86 -4.78
CA ASN A 23 -10.97 17.35 -5.78
C ASN A 23 -11.69 16.21 -6.54
N GLY A 24 -11.90 15.08 -5.84
CA GLY A 24 -12.51 13.86 -6.33
C GLY A 24 -11.78 12.60 -5.83
N PRO A 25 -12.46 11.44 -5.83
CA PRO A 25 -11.86 10.15 -5.45
C PRO A 25 -10.88 9.68 -6.53
N LEU A 26 -9.60 9.53 -6.17
CA LEU A 26 -8.50 9.19 -7.08
C LEU A 26 -7.98 7.76 -6.86
N ALA A 27 -7.82 7.35 -5.62
CA ALA A 27 -7.55 5.96 -5.24
C ALA A 27 -8.63 5.51 -4.27
N ILE A 28 -9.39 4.49 -4.63
CA ILE A 28 -10.63 4.10 -3.95
C ILE A 28 -10.58 2.64 -3.51
N ASP A 29 -11.48 2.25 -2.62
CA ASP A 29 -11.90 0.87 -2.47
C ASP A 29 -12.93 0.55 -3.56
N ALA A 30 -12.76 -0.57 -4.25
CA ALA A 30 -13.64 -0.96 -5.35
C ALA A 30 -14.78 -1.88 -4.87
N GLY A 31 -15.91 -1.82 -5.58
CA GLY A 31 -17.10 -2.60 -5.25
C GLY A 31 -18.11 -1.82 -4.41
N ALA A 32 -19.26 -2.44 -4.16
CA ALA A 32 -20.34 -1.85 -3.36
C ALA A 32 -21.33 -2.90 -2.84
N TYR A 33 -22.04 -2.58 -1.77
CA TYR A 33 -23.15 -3.36 -1.22
C TYR A 33 -24.49 -3.13 -1.93
N GLU A 34 -24.48 -2.87 -3.22
CA GLU A 34 -25.69 -2.56 -3.98
C GLU A 34 -25.81 -3.38 -5.26
N GLY A 35 -26.95 -3.24 -5.92
CA GLY A 35 -27.26 -4.01 -7.09
C GLY A 35 -27.87 -5.38 -6.78
N THR A 36 -28.39 -6.02 -7.81
CA THR A 36 -29.11 -7.30 -7.68
C THR A 36 -28.22 -8.47 -7.25
N SER A 37 -26.90 -8.34 -7.37
CA SER A 37 -25.90 -9.35 -7.03
C SER A 37 -24.76 -8.80 -6.15
N GLY A 38 -24.92 -7.61 -5.56
CA GLY A 38 -23.90 -6.92 -4.75
C GLY A 38 -24.21 -6.84 -3.26
N GLY A 39 -25.40 -7.29 -2.84
CA GLY A 39 -25.77 -7.28 -1.42
C GLY A 39 -24.91 -8.19 -0.56
N TYR A 40 -25.06 -8.07 0.74
CA TYR A 40 -24.36 -8.88 1.73
C TYR A 40 -24.49 -10.39 1.42
N ASP A 41 -23.41 -11.13 1.54
CA ASP A 41 -23.30 -12.57 1.26
C ASP A 41 -23.54 -12.96 -0.21
N SER A 42 -23.57 -11.98 -1.11
CA SER A 42 -23.65 -12.21 -2.56
C SER A 42 -22.31 -12.74 -3.14
N GLU A 43 -22.32 -13.18 -4.38
CA GLU A 43 -21.11 -13.59 -5.10
C GLU A 43 -20.11 -12.44 -5.24
N HIS A 44 -20.58 -11.21 -5.47
CA HIS A 44 -19.75 -10.01 -5.49
C HIS A 44 -19.11 -9.73 -4.12
N ASP A 45 -19.91 -9.77 -3.06
CA ASP A 45 -19.46 -9.52 -1.69
C ASP A 45 -18.36 -10.50 -1.25
N LYS A 46 -18.60 -11.81 -1.44
CA LYS A 46 -17.71 -12.89 -0.99
C LYS A 46 -16.43 -13.02 -1.80
N ASN A 47 -16.50 -12.79 -3.12
CA ASN A 47 -15.39 -13.08 -4.02
C ASN A 47 -14.58 -11.84 -4.42
N PHE A 48 -15.14 -10.64 -4.26
CA PHE A 48 -14.47 -9.39 -4.63
C PHE A 48 -14.50 -8.36 -3.51
N PHE A 49 -15.68 -7.83 -3.14
CA PHE A 49 -15.83 -6.60 -2.37
C PHE A 49 -15.13 -6.63 -1.01
N LYS A 50 -15.25 -7.73 -0.25
CA LYS A 50 -14.57 -7.91 1.03
C LYS A 50 -13.15 -8.46 0.92
N ARG A 51 -12.72 -8.80 -0.28
CA ARG A 51 -11.42 -9.44 -0.52
C ARG A 51 -10.33 -8.39 -0.75
N THR A 52 -9.09 -8.75 -0.45
CA THR A 52 -7.93 -7.86 -0.61
C THR A 52 -7.80 -7.32 -2.02
N ILE A 53 -8.24 -8.07 -3.03
CA ILE A 53 -8.19 -7.65 -4.43
C ILE A 53 -9.05 -6.42 -4.74
N ALA A 54 -10.01 -6.06 -3.89
CA ALA A 54 -10.82 -4.85 -4.04
C ALA A 54 -10.18 -3.59 -3.44
N HIS A 55 -9.06 -3.74 -2.75
CA HIS A 55 -8.44 -2.68 -1.96
C HIS A 55 -7.05 -2.31 -2.49
N ASN A 56 -6.59 -1.09 -2.20
CA ASN A 56 -5.27 -0.60 -2.56
C ASN A 56 -4.18 -1.22 -1.66
N SER A 57 -4.01 -2.52 -1.75
CA SER A 57 -3.16 -3.33 -0.88
C SER A 57 -2.23 -4.24 -1.69
N LEU A 58 -1.80 -5.35 -1.13
CA LEU A 58 -0.82 -6.27 -1.72
C LEU A 58 -1.45 -7.65 -1.94
N LEU A 59 -1.06 -8.33 -3.02
CA LEU A 59 -1.42 -9.73 -3.24
C LEU A 59 -0.16 -10.58 -3.37
N ILE A 60 -0.25 -11.82 -2.89
CA ILE A 60 0.75 -12.88 -3.04
C ILE A 60 0.00 -14.10 -3.55
N TYR A 61 0.04 -14.33 -4.86
CA TYR A 61 -0.82 -15.32 -5.51
C TYR A 61 -0.21 -16.72 -5.47
N ASN A 62 -0.78 -17.54 -4.61
CA ASN A 62 -0.52 -18.99 -4.57
C ASN A 62 -1.66 -19.71 -5.29
N PRO A 63 -1.43 -20.32 -6.46
CA PRO A 63 -2.50 -20.94 -7.24
C PRO A 63 -3.15 -22.15 -6.55
N SER A 64 -2.50 -22.73 -5.53
CA SER A 64 -3.01 -23.85 -4.75
C SER A 64 -3.69 -23.44 -3.45
N GLU A 65 -3.79 -22.14 -3.16
CA GLU A 65 -4.44 -21.67 -1.94
C GLU A 65 -5.95 -21.72 -2.09
N ILE A 66 -6.61 -22.25 -1.08
CA ILE A 66 -8.08 -22.35 -1.02
C ILE A 66 -8.57 -21.37 0.04
N TYR A 67 -9.46 -20.49 -0.37
CA TYR A 67 -10.16 -19.59 0.52
C TYR A 67 -11.58 -20.07 0.75
N THR A 68 -12.06 -19.92 1.97
CA THR A 68 -13.43 -20.22 2.33
C THR A 68 -14.14 -18.99 2.86
N ALA A 69 -15.45 -18.93 2.69
CA ALA A 69 -16.28 -17.85 3.25
C ALA A 69 -16.49 -17.97 4.77
N ALA A 70 -15.59 -18.67 5.45
CA ALA A 70 -15.73 -19.15 6.81
C ALA A 70 -16.17 -18.12 7.86
N ASN A 71 -16.03 -16.82 7.56
CA ASN A 71 -16.26 -15.77 8.55
C ASN A 71 -17.19 -14.66 8.06
N TYR A 72 -17.85 -14.85 6.91
CA TYR A 72 -18.75 -13.85 6.33
C TYR A 72 -20.23 -14.08 6.62
N GLY A 73 -20.58 -15.14 7.28
CA GLY A 73 -21.97 -15.48 7.56
C GLY A 73 -22.10 -16.62 8.56
N GLY A 74 -23.30 -17.07 8.79
CA GLY A 74 -23.60 -18.16 9.74
C GLY A 74 -22.88 -19.48 9.42
N ALA A 75 -23.05 -20.47 10.26
CA ALA A 75 -22.35 -21.77 10.16
C ALA A 75 -22.45 -22.47 8.78
N SER A 76 -23.48 -22.18 7.99
CA SER A 76 -23.73 -22.79 6.67
C SER A 76 -22.80 -22.28 5.56
N SER A 77 -22.21 -21.08 5.68
CA SER A 77 -21.31 -20.52 4.66
C SER A 77 -19.84 -20.88 4.86
N ARG A 78 -19.46 -21.47 5.97
CA ARG A 78 -18.06 -21.75 6.33
C ARG A 78 -17.33 -22.75 5.43
N SER A 79 -18.05 -23.60 4.72
CA SER A 79 -17.47 -24.56 3.77
C SER A 79 -17.48 -24.05 2.32
N LEU A 80 -18.09 -22.88 2.06
CA LEU A 80 -18.19 -22.36 0.72
C LEU A 80 -16.82 -21.88 0.25
N ILE A 81 -16.33 -22.43 -0.84
CA ILE A 81 -15.09 -21.99 -1.47
C ILE A 81 -15.36 -20.67 -2.20
N VAL A 82 -14.51 -19.68 -1.96
CA VAL A 82 -14.52 -18.40 -2.64
C VAL A 82 -13.31 -18.24 -3.54
N ALA A 83 -13.32 -17.20 -4.39
CA ALA A 83 -12.26 -16.96 -5.34
C ALA A 83 -10.89 -16.80 -4.65
N ASN A 84 -9.87 -17.40 -5.26
CA ASN A 84 -8.50 -17.17 -4.87
C ASN A 84 -8.04 -15.84 -5.48
N ASP A 85 -7.97 -14.83 -4.66
CA ASP A 85 -7.52 -13.48 -5.03
C ASP A 85 -6.03 -13.23 -4.71
N GLY A 86 -5.34 -14.22 -4.11
CA GLY A 86 -3.97 -14.06 -3.64
C GLY A 86 -3.83 -13.13 -2.43
N GLY A 87 -4.95 -12.70 -1.87
CA GLY A 87 -5.02 -11.70 -0.80
C GLY A 87 -4.74 -12.22 0.60
N GLN A 88 -5.25 -11.48 1.56
CA GLN A 88 -5.16 -11.78 2.98
C GLN A 88 -6.03 -12.98 3.34
N ARG A 89 -5.62 -13.71 4.37
CA ARG A 89 -6.35 -14.87 4.87
C ARG A 89 -7.67 -14.48 5.52
N THR A 90 -8.63 -15.36 5.54
CA THR A 90 -9.80 -15.21 6.40
C THR A 90 -9.41 -15.52 7.85
N PRO A 91 -10.07 -14.91 8.86
CA PRO A 91 -9.82 -15.26 10.26
C PRO A 91 -9.92 -16.75 10.53
N GLY A 92 -8.99 -17.29 11.31
CA GLY A 92 -8.91 -18.72 11.59
C GLY A 92 -10.08 -19.24 12.45
N LEU A 93 -10.75 -18.35 13.18
CA LEU A 93 -11.91 -18.65 14.02
C LEU A 93 -13.06 -17.71 13.71
N SER A 94 -14.28 -18.12 14.00
CA SER A 94 -15.45 -17.26 13.95
C SER A 94 -15.38 -16.20 15.06
N TRP A 95 -15.91 -15.00 14.78
CA TRP A 95 -16.07 -13.96 15.79
C TRP A 95 -16.82 -14.45 17.04
N ASN A 96 -17.74 -15.42 16.91
CA ASN A 96 -18.43 -16.07 18.03
C ASN A 96 -17.50 -16.85 18.96
N SER A 97 -16.26 -17.12 18.55
CA SER A 97 -15.25 -17.79 19.37
C SER A 97 -14.39 -16.82 20.16
N CYS A 98 -14.61 -15.51 19.97
CA CYS A 98 -13.89 -14.45 20.68
C CYS A 98 -14.70 -14.08 21.93
N ASN A 99 -14.37 -14.71 23.07
CA ASN A 99 -15.08 -14.51 24.32
C ASN A 99 -14.30 -13.68 25.34
N SER A 100 -13.05 -13.36 25.06
CA SER A 100 -12.16 -12.60 25.94
C SER A 100 -11.20 -11.74 25.13
N TYR A 101 -10.57 -10.75 25.80
CA TYR A 101 -9.52 -9.95 25.22
C TYR A 101 -8.30 -10.80 24.79
N SER A 102 -8.00 -11.86 25.54
CA SER A 102 -6.94 -12.82 25.19
C SER A 102 -7.24 -13.58 23.90
N ASP A 103 -8.51 -13.95 23.66
CA ASP A 103 -8.91 -14.61 22.40
C ASP A 103 -8.72 -13.65 21.22
N LEU A 104 -9.06 -12.38 21.41
CA LEU A 104 -8.91 -11.34 20.38
C LEU A 104 -7.45 -11.14 19.96
N LEU A 105 -6.49 -11.29 20.89
CA LEU A 105 -5.07 -11.16 20.63
C LEU A 105 -4.41 -12.47 20.09
N SER A 106 -5.19 -13.52 19.88
CA SER A 106 -4.68 -14.77 19.32
C SER A 106 -4.33 -14.62 17.83
N ASP A 107 -3.47 -15.51 17.34
CA ASP A 107 -3.07 -15.55 15.92
C ASP A 107 -4.26 -15.71 14.96
N ALA A 108 -5.40 -16.21 15.45
CA ALA A 108 -6.61 -16.34 14.65
C ALA A 108 -7.13 -14.99 14.16
N PHE A 109 -7.03 -13.95 14.99
CA PHE A 109 -7.60 -12.63 14.74
C PHE A 109 -6.54 -11.54 14.53
N THR A 110 -5.27 -11.80 14.84
CA THR A 110 -4.18 -10.84 14.64
C THR A 110 -3.72 -10.84 13.19
N TYR A 111 -3.71 -9.66 12.55
CA TYR A 111 -3.43 -9.48 11.12
C TYR A 111 -2.25 -8.58 10.83
N GLY A 112 -2.03 -7.57 11.63
CA GLY A 112 -0.96 -6.62 11.43
C GLY A 112 -0.43 -6.07 12.72
N LYS A 113 0.64 -5.27 12.58
CA LYS A 113 1.23 -4.54 13.69
C LYS A 113 1.74 -3.20 13.19
N THR A 114 1.39 -2.12 13.88
CA THR A 114 2.03 -0.83 13.67
C THR A 114 3.46 -0.90 14.23
N LEU A 115 4.45 -0.71 13.36
CA LEU A 115 5.86 -0.75 13.73
C LEU A 115 6.41 0.63 14.09
N ALA A 116 5.97 1.67 13.36
CA ALA A 116 6.41 3.04 13.58
C ALA A 116 5.40 4.03 13.02
N HIS A 117 5.33 5.21 13.65
CA HIS A 117 4.60 6.34 13.11
C HIS A 117 5.23 7.65 13.56
N ALA A 118 5.13 8.69 12.74
CA ALA A 118 5.67 10.01 13.04
C ALA A 118 4.98 11.07 12.18
N PHE A 119 4.98 12.28 12.65
CA PHE A 119 4.63 13.46 11.87
C PHE A 119 5.42 14.65 12.42
N GLY A 120 5.58 15.68 11.60
CA GLY A 120 6.38 16.85 12.03
C GLY A 120 6.81 17.76 10.88
N PRO A 121 7.74 18.70 11.14
CA PRO A 121 8.37 18.97 12.45
C PRO A 121 7.42 19.61 13.48
N SER A 122 6.36 20.30 13.04
CA SER A 122 5.30 20.88 13.88
C SER A 122 4.10 19.93 13.95
N GLU A 123 3.52 19.76 15.13
CA GLU A 123 2.29 18.97 15.30
C GLU A 123 1.08 19.67 14.69
N GLN A 124 1.04 21.00 14.70
CA GLN A 124 -0.08 21.79 14.18
C GLN A 124 -0.04 21.94 12.67
N THR A 125 1.16 21.97 12.09
CA THR A 125 1.38 22.11 10.65
C THR A 125 2.44 21.13 10.17
N PRO A 126 2.12 19.84 10.14
CA PRO A 126 3.11 18.81 9.78
C PRO A 126 3.50 18.93 8.31
N GLU A 127 4.79 18.94 8.05
CA GLU A 127 5.34 18.87 6.70
C GLU A 127 5.40 17.43 6.20
N TYR A 128 5.42 16.46 7.12
CA TYR A 128 5.37 15.04 6.78
C TYR A 128 4.52 14.25 7.77
N SER A 129 3.98 13.14 7.28
CA SER A 129 3.37 12.09 8.10
C SER A 129 3.94 10.73 7.65
N TYR A 130 4.20 9.85 8.60
CA TYR A 130 4.79 8.55 8.38
C TYR A 130 4.04 7.46 9.14
N LEU A 131 3.84 6.33 8.49
CA LEU A 131 3.29 5.11 9.09
C LEU A 131 4.01 3.90 8.49
N LYS A 132 4.43 2.98 9.35
CA LYS A 132 4.95 1.67 8.94
C LYS A 132 4.18 0.56 9.63
N GLY A 133 3.74 -0.43 8.85
CA GLY A 133 3.06 -1.63 9.30
C GLY A 133 3.77 -2.90 8.90
N ASP A 134 3.70 -3.90 9.77
CA ASP A 134 3.96 -5.29 9.46
C ASP A 134 2.60 -5.97 9.20
N LEU A 135 2.41 -6.46 8.00
CA LEU A 135 1.20 -7.13 7.52
C LEU A 135 1.41 -8.64 7.34
N THR A 136 2.52 -9.17 7.83
CA THR A 136 2.91 -10.58 7.60
C THR A 136 1.83 -11.55 8.06
N GLN A 137 1.23 -11.31 9.22
CA GLN A 137 0.19 -12.16 9.79
C GLN A 137 -1.15 -12.09 9.03
N ALA A 138 -1.37 -11.06 8.20
CA ALA A 138 -2.55 -11.01 7.35
C ALA A 138 -2.53 -12.06 6.23
N TYR A 139 -1.39 -12.64 5.94
CA TYR A 139 -1.22 -13.65 4.89
C TYR A 139 -0.91 -15.02 5.50
N THR A 140 -1.20 -16.09 4.74
CA THR A 140 -0.84 -17.43 5.20
C THR A 140 0.67 -17.64 5.21
N THR A 141 1.18 -18.29 6.26
CA THR A 141 2.61 -18.61 6.40
C THR A 141 3.11 -19.57 5.32
N ALA A 142 2.19 -20.20 4.58
CA ALA A 142 2.51 -21.07 3.45
C ALA A 142 3.05 -20.29 2.23
N LYS A 143 2.67 -19.01 2.05
CA LYS A 143 3.04 -18.24 0.85
C LYS A 143 4.02 -17.09 1.14
N THR A 144 4.15 -16.64 2.36
CA THR A 144 5.07 -15.55 2.70
C THR A 144 5.68 -15.70 4.08
N SER A 145 6.81 -15.03 4.29
CA SER A 145 7.48 -14.89 5.58
C SER A 145 7.57 -13.44 6.05
N GLU A 146 7.34 -12.47 5.14
CA GLU A 146 7.39 -11.05 5.47
C GLU A 146 6.55 -10.22 4.50
N VAL A 147 5.78 -9.28 5.03
CA VAL A 147 5.06 -8.25 4.28
C VAL A 147 5.12 -6.96 5.08
N LEU A 148 5.96 -6.02 4.67
CA LEU A 148 6.14 -4.72 5.30
C LEU A 148 5.67 -3.62 4.36
N ARG A 149 4.95 -2.61 4.89
CA ARG A 149 4.47 -1.44 4.15
C ARG A 149 4.75 -0.17 4.91
N SER A 150 5.33 0.81 4.21
CA SER A 150 5.61 2.15 4.74
C SER A 150 4.97 3.21 3.87
N PHE A 151 4.37 4.22 4.50
CA PHE A 151 3.81 5.40 3.88
C PHE A 151 4.53 6.63 4.40
N VAL A 152 5.01 7.48 3.51
CA VAL A 152 5.50 8.82 3.84
C VAL A 152 4.72 9.82 3.00
N PHE A 153 3.92 10.64 3.64
CA PHE A 153 3.21 11.73 2.98
C PHE A 153 3.94 13.05 3.27
N PHE A 154 4.21 13.80 2.22
CA PHE A 154 4.74 15.16 2.29
C PHE A 154 3.64 16.16 1.95
N ASN A 155 3.40 17.10 2.85
CA ASN A 155 2.63 18.31 2.60
C ASN A 155 3.58 19.34 1.98
N THR A 156 3.46 19.56 0.69
CA THR A 156 4.44 20.35 -0.04
C THR A 156 4.21 21.85 0.11
N SER A 157 3.01 22.27 0.53
CA SER A 157 2.54 23.67 0.54
C SER A 157 2.54 24.32 -0.86
N ASP A 158 2.70 23.54 -1.93
CA ASP A 158 2.58 23.97 -3.32
C ASP A 158 1.14 23.80 -3.78
N ALA A 159 0.49 24.88 -4.19
CA ALA A 159 -0.90 24.82 -4.66
C ALA A 159 -1.09 23.96 -5.91
N ASN A 160 -0.04 23.76 -6.71
CA ASN A 160 -0.10 22.92 -7.90
C ASN A 160 0.08 21.45 -7.59
N ILE A 161 0.89 21.11 -6.59
CA ILE A 161 1.16 19.72 -6.15
C ILE A 161 1.10 19.70 -4.62
N PRO A 162 -0.08 19.79 -4.01
CA PRO A 162 -0.21 19.97 -2.56
C PRO A 162 0.23 18.78 -1.72
N GLY A 163 0.35 17.60 -2.33
CA GLY A 163 0.74 16.41 -1.61
C GLY A 163 1.53 15.43 -2.46
N VAL A 164 2.51 14.81 -1.81
CA VAL A 164 3.30 13.70 -2.36
C VAL A 164 3.23 12.53 -1.38
N LEU A 165 2.83 11.36 -1.86
CA LEU A 165 2.81 10.12 -1.09
C LEU A 165 3.85 9.16 -1.64
N VAL A 166 4.81 8.77 -0.79
CA VAL A 166 5.78 7.72 -1.09
C VAL A 166 5.36 6.45 -0.39
N ILE A 167 5.19 5.36 -1.16
CA ILE A 167 4.83 4.05 -0.63
C ILE A 167 5.99 3.10 -0.88
N ARG A 168 6.49 2.49 0.20
CA ARG A 168 7.55 1.50 0.17
C ARG A 168 7.03 0.18 0.71
N ASP A 169 7.05 -0.87 -0.12
CA ASP A 169 6.66 -2.21 0.27
C ASP A 169 7.80 -3.19 0.10
N ARG A 170 7.85 -4.17 1.00
CA ARG A 170 8.73 -5.32 0.91
C ARG A 170 7.93 -6.59 1.16
N ILE A 171 8.06 -7.55 0.25
CA ILE A 171 7.44 -8.87 0.35
C ILE A 171 8.55 -9.92 0.24
N ILE A 172 8.63 -10.82 1.23
CA ILE A 172 9.43 -12.04 1.14
C ILE A 172 8.47 -13.21 1.04
N ALA A 173 8.28 -13.71 -0.18
CA ALA A 173 7.43 -14.84 -0.44
C ALA A 173 8.17 -16.16 -0.19
N LYS A 174 7.42 -17.23 -0.07
CA LYS A 174 7.91 -18.62 -0.06
C LYS A 174 7.53 -19.31 -1.37
N LYS A 175 8.33 -20.28 -1.80
CA LYS A 175 7.94 -21.13 -2.93
C LYS A 175 6.64 -21.85 -2.61
N VAL A 176 5.71 -21.83 -3.56
CA VAL A 176 4.38 -22.44 -3.45
C VAL A 176 4.23 -23.60 -4.40
N LYS A 177 3.38 -24.57 -4.07
CA LYS A 177 3.11 -25.71 -4.95
C LYS A 177 2.28 -25.25 -6.15
N LYS A 178 2.75 -25.56 -7.35
CA LYS A 178 1.96 -25.43 -8.58
C LYS A 178 1.30 -26.77 -8.94
N SER A 179 1.93 -27.87 -8.55
CA SER A 179 1.43 -29.24 -8.67
C SER A 179 2.04 -30.11 -7.56
N LEU A 180 1.75 -31.40 -7.56
CA LEU A 180 2.31 -32.34 -6.57
C LEU A 180 3.85 -32.35 -6.54
N ILE A 181 4.50 -32.10 -7.68
CA ILE A 181 5.96 -32.23 -7.85
C ILE A 181 6.67 -30.92 -8.19
N PHE A 182 5.94 -29.83 -8.50
CA PHE A 182 6.54 -28.55 -8.89
C PHE A 182 6.20 -27.44 -7.91
N THR A 183 7.22 -26.66 -7.56
CA THR A 183 7.06 -25.42 -6.81
C THR A 183 7.45 -24.24 -7.68
N VAL A 184 6.79 -23.11 -7.47
CA VAL A 184 7.05 -21.83 -8.17
C VAL A 184 7.16 -20.70 -7.16
N ASN A 185 7.77 -19.62 -7.57
CA ASN A 185 7.65 -18.36 -6.83
C ASN A 185 6.25 -17.80 -7.11
N PRO A 186 5.51 -17.37 -6.08
CA PRO A 186 4.20 -16.75 -6.28
C PRO A 186 4.34 -15.40 -6.97
N ASP A 187 3.36 -15.07 -7.79
CA ASP A 187 3.24 -13.69 -8.29
C ASP A 187 2.87 -12.74 -7.14
N LYS A 188 3.50 -11.58 -7.10
CA LYS A 188 3.27 -10.54 -6.10
C LYS A 188 2.78 -9.28 -6.79
N TYR A 189 1.76 -8.65 -6.23
CA TYR A 189 1.13 -7.47 -6.81
C TYR A 189 0.94 -6.37 -5.79
N TRP A 190 1.15 -5.13 -6.23
CA TRP A 190 0.71 -3.92 -5.58
C TRP A 190 -0.50 -3.37 -6.34
N LEU A 191 -1.55 -2.96 -5.63
CA LEU A 191 -2.82 -2.58 -6.25
C LEU A 191 -3.18 -1.12 -6.01
N LEU A 192 -3.83 -0.51 -7.03
CA LEU A 192 -4.51 0.77 -6.92
C LEU A 192 -5.76 0.76 -7.79
N HIS A 193 -6.91 1.06 -7.19
CA HIS A 193 -8.21 1.10 -7.83
C HIS A 193 -8.65 2.51 -8.16
N SER A 194 -9.36 2.66 -9.27
CA SER A 194 -9.92 3.92 -9.73
C SER A 194 -11.28 3.73 -10.39
N VAL A 195 -12.07 4.81 -10.42
CA VAL A 195 -13.31 4.87 -11.20
C VAL A 195 -13.00 4.99 -12.67
N GLN A 196 -12.09 5.90 -13.02
CA GLN A 196 -11.70 6.17 -14.39
C GLN A 196 -10.58 5.25 -14.86
N GLU A 197 -10.53 5.03 -16.17
CA GLU A 197 -9.48 4.27 -16.80
C GLU A 197 -8.12 4.96 -16.62
N PRO A 198 -7.13 4.29 -15.99
CA PRO A 198 -5.79 4.85 -15.86
C PRO A 198 -5.09 4.95 -17.22
N THR A 199 -4.32 6.02 -17.41
CA THR A 199 -3.41 6.15 -18.54
C THR A 199 -2.01 5.68 -18.11
N VAL A 200 -1.44 4.71 -18.80
CA VAL A 200 -0.11 4.14 -18.50
C VAL A 200 0.90 4.58 -19.55
N SER A 201 2.06 5.06 -19.11
CA SER A 201 3.18 5.45 -19.97
C SER A 201 4.52 5.02 -19.37
N GLY A 202 5.14 4.00 -19.92
CA GLY A 202 6.41 3.46 -19.42
C GLY A 202 6.32 2.98 -17.98
N LYS A 203 6.98 3.67 -17.06
CA LYS A 203 6.97 3.40 -15.61
C LYS A 203 6.10 4.38 -14.83
N THR A 204 5.17 5.04 -15.49
CA THR A 204 4.23 5.96 -14.85
C THR A 204 2.79 5.63 -15.20
N PHE A 205 1.85 6.11 -14.39
CA PHE A 205 0.44 6.12 -14.73
C PHE A 205 -0.26 7.33 -14.11
N ASP A 206 -1.33 7.78 -14.80
CA ASP A 206 -2.21 8.85 -14.36
C ASP A 206 -3.62 8.32 -14.12
N ILE A 207 -4.28 8.86 -13.09
CA ILE A 207 -5.72 8.73 -12.84
C ILE A 207 -6.30 10.13 -12.78
N VAL A 208 -7.29 10.41 -13.62
CA VAL A 208 -7.89 11.74 -13.75
C VAL A 208 -9.37 11.66 -13.45
N ARG A 209 -9.85 12.51 -12.54
CA ARG A 209 -11.27 12.76 -12.29
C ARG A 209 -11.60 14.16 -12.76
N ASN A 210 -12.29 14.27 -13.89
CA ASN A 210 -12.68 15.57 -14.49
C ASN A 210 -14.14 15.54 -14.98
N GLU A 211 -15.01 14.88 -14.24
CA GLU A 211 -16.42 14.77 -14.50
C GLU A 211 -17.24 14.97 -13.22
N GLN A 212 -18.52 15.22 -13.34
CA GLN A 212 -19.45 15.35 -12.21
C GLN A 212 -19.03 16.39 -11.15
N GLY A 213 -18.33 17.44 -11.57
CA GLY A 213 -17.81 18.48 -10.68
C GLY A 213 -16.48 18.16 -9.99
N TYR A 214 -15.90 17.00 -10.28
CA TYR A 214 -14.55 16.67 -9.84
C TYR A 214 -13.48 17.30 -10.74
N SER A 215 -12.29 17.55 -10.18
CA SER A 215 -11.15 18.12 -10.92
C SER A 215 -9.80 17.66 -10.36
N GLY A 216 -9.73 16.44 -9.86
CA GLY A 216 -8.55 15.85 -9.26
C GLY A 216 -7.72 15.01 -10.23
N LYS A 217 -6.44 14.88 -9.96
CA LYS A 217 -5.50 14.02 -10.68
C LYS A 217 -4.44 13.44 -9.77
N LEU A 218 -4.12 12.19 -10.02
CA LEU A 218 -3.04 11.44 -9.41
C LEU A 218 -2.05 11.04 -10.48
N HIS A 219 -0.77 11.36 -10.29
CA HIS A 219 0.35 10.88 -11.10
C HIS A 219 1.22 9.95 -10.25
N CYS A 220 1.58 8.79 -10.77
CA CYS A 220 2.40 7.82 -10.05
C CYS A 220 3.64 7.42 -10.85
N ASP A 221 4.82 7.55 -10.23
CA ASP A 221 6.09 7.01 -10.70
C ASP A 221 6.38 5.67 -10.00
N VAL A 222 6.65 4.61 -10.78
CA VAL A 222 7.02 3.28 -10.32
C VAL A 222 8.53 3.11 -10.41
N LEU A 223 9.23 3.13 -9.26
CA LEU A 223 10.70 3.18 -9.19
C LEU A 223 11.37 1.80 -9.11
N THR A 224 10.60 0.73 -9.29
CA THR A 224 11.08 -0.66 -9.27
C THR A 224 10.86 -1.33 -10.62
N ASP A 225 11.37 -2.56 -10.77
CA ASP A 225 11.26 -3.32 -12.02
C ASP A 225 9.88 -3.95 -12.25
N ALA A 226 8.89 -3.63 -11.41
CA ALA A 226 7.53 -4.14 -11.55
C ALA A 226 6.93 -3.78 -12.92
N THR A 227 6.15 -4.70 -13.48
CA THR A 227 5.37 -4.45 -14.69
C THR A 227 4.05 -3.81 -14.33
N ILE A 228 3.66 -2.75 -15.03
CA ILE A 228 2.36 -2.09 -14.84
C ILE A 228 1.33 -2.81 -15.71
N GLU A 229 0.32 -3.39 -15.08
CA GLU A 229 -0.81 -4.01 -15.75
C GLU A 229 -2.08 -3.23 -15.43
N LYS A 230 -2.95 -3.04 -16.42
CA LYS A 230 -4.25 -2.40 -16.29
C LYS A 230 -5.34 -3.46 -16.43
N VAL A 231 -6.23 -3.56 -15.44
CA VAL A 231 -7.35 -4.50 -15.42
C VAL A 231 -8.63 -3.73 -15.14
N GLY A 232 -9.66 -3.94 -15.94
CA GLY A 232 -10.96 -3.26 -15.76
C GLY A 232 -11.71 -3.08 -17.06
N GLY A 233 -12.72 -2.21 -17.00
CA GLY A 233 -13.64 -1.97 -18.10
C GLY A 233 -14.67 -3.09 -18.26
N SER A 234 -15.49 -3.01 -19.30
CA SER A 234 -16.64 -3.89 -19.50
C SER A 234 -16.30 -5.38 -19.37
N GLY A 235 -16.97 -6.06 -18.43
CA GLY A 235 -16.79 -7.48 -18.13
C GLY A 235 -15.55 -7.82 -17.29
N LYS A 236 -14.79 -6.79 -16.83
CA LYS A 236 -13.63 -6.94 -15.95
C LYS A 236 -13.58 -5.94 -14.81
N GLU A 237 -14.69 -5.27 -14.51
CA GLU A 237 -14.76 -4.23 -13.47
C GLU A 237 -14.38 -4.78 -12.10
N PHE A 238 -14.79 -6.02 -11.82
CA PHE A 238 -14.55 -6.72 -10.54
C PHE A 238 -13.90 -8.08 -10.79
N TYR A 239 -12.83 -8.05 -11.57
CA TYR A 239 -12.17 -9.27 -12.06
C TYR A 239 -11.19 -9.86 -11.04
N VAL A 240 -11.36 -11.15 -10.75
CA VAL A 240 -10.49 -11.94 -9.89
C VAL A 240 -9.91 -13.10 -10.71
N PHE A 241 -8.67 -13.03 -11.11
CA PHE A 241 -7.86 -14.05 -11.80
C PHE A 241 -8.63 -15.11 -12.62
N GLY A 242 -9.46 -14.69 -13.56
CA GLY A 242 -10.20 -15.58 -14.48
C GLY A 242 -11.71 -15.33 -14.52
N LYS A 243 -12.30 -14.70 -13.50
CA LYS A 243 -13.74 -14.46 -13.44
C LYS A 243 -14.07 -13.05 -12.96
N ASN A 244 -15.06 -12.42 -13.59
CA ASN A 244 -15.65 -11.18 -13.12
C ASN A 244 -16.80 -11.47 -12.14
N TYR A 245 -16.92 -10.69 -11.08
CA TYR A 245 -17.97 -10.81 -10.07
C TYR A 245 -18.78 -9.51 -9.99
N PRO A 246 -19.65 -9.23 -10.98
CA PRO A 246 -20.40 -7.97 -11.03
C PRO A 246 -21.41 -7.91 -9.89
N GLN A 247 -21.69 -6.70 -9.44
CA GLN A 247 -22.74 -6.43 -8.44
C GLN A 247 -24.17 -6.49 -9.01
N GLY A 248 -24.32 -6.65 -10.32
CA GLY A 248 -25.61 -6.63 -11.03
C GLY A 248 -26.15 -5.21 -11.23
N ALA A 249 -27.37 -5.14 -11.74
CA ALA A 249 -28.06 -3.87 -11.97
C ALA A 249 -28.32 -3.17 -10.62
N THR A 250 -28.09 -1.89 -10.57
CA THR A 250 -28.47 -1.05 -9.42
C THR A 250 -29.98 -0.88 -9.37
N SER A 251 -30.55 -0.78 -8.15
CA SER A 251 -31.94 -0.39 -7.96
C SER A 251 -32.18 1.02 -8.53
N SER A 252 -33.43 1.39 -8.69
CA SER A 252 -34.00 2.53 -9.39
C SER A 252 -33.50 3.94 -9.08
N VAL A 253 -32.51 4.10 -8.19
CA VAL A 253 -31.85 5.39 -7.96
C VAL A 253 -30.57 5.41 -8.78
N PRO A 254 -30.47 6.24 -9.82
CA PRO A 254 -29.21 6.38 -10.57
C PRO A 254 -28.11 6.83 -9.61
N ASP A 255 -27.07 6.03 -9.48
CA ASP A 255 -25.83 6.48 -8.84
C ASP A 255 -25.18 7.51 -9.77
N THR A 256 -25.53 8.77 -9.56
CA THR A 256 -25.03 9.89 -10.37
C THR A 256 -23.54 10.16 -10.11
N LYS A 257 -22.97 9.54 -9.07
CA LYS A 257 -21.57 9.67 -8.69
C LYS A 257 -20.90 8.31 -8.57
N ASN A 258 -21.02 7.47 -9.61
CA ASN A 258 -20.48 6.13 -9.61
C ASN A 258 -19.03 6.08 -9.07
N GLU A 259 -18.88 5.70 -7.82
CA GLU A 259 -17.60 5.60 -7.11
C GLU A 259 -17.17 4.15 -6.84
N LYS A 260 -17.86 3.18 -7.42
CA LYS A 260 -17.65 1.75 -7.20
C LYS A 260 -16.32 1.22 -7.73
N GLY A 261 -15.67 2.00 -8.57
CA GLY A 261 -14.50 1.57 -9.31
C GLY A 261 -14.85 0.66 -10.48
N SER A 262 -14.05 0.73 -11.51
CA SER A 262 -14.16 -0.12 -12.70
C SER A 262 -12.80 -0.51 -13.24
N TRP A 263 -11.75 0.05 -12.65
CA TRP A 263 -10.37 -0.13 -13.10
C TRP A 263 -9.42 -0.38 -11.93
N ARG A 264 -8.39 -1.13 -12.21
CA ARG A 264 -7.30 -1.42 -11.30
C ARG A 264 -5.97 -1.36 -12.03
N ILE A 265 -5.03 -0.61 -11.49
CA ILE A 265 -3.60 -0.80 -11.74
C ILE A 265 -3.12 -1.91 -10.81
N GLN A 266 -2.42 -2.88 -11.38
CA GLN A 266 -1.65 -3.84 -10.61
C GLN A 266 -0.20 -3.82 -11.07
N LEU A 267 0.70 -3.55 -10.12
CA LEU A 267 2.14 -3.62 -10.36
C LEU A 267 2.57 -5.05 -10.04
N LYS A 268 2.93 -5.77 -11.08
CA LYS A 268 3.39 -7.15 -10.94
C LYS A 268 4.90 -7.17 -10.69
N GLY A 269 5.31 -7.74 -9.56
CA GLY A 269 6.70 -7.96 -9.21
C GLY A 269 7.37 -9.03 -10.09
N ASN A 270 8.69 -9.15 -9.97
CA ASN A 270 9.45 -10.12 -10.73
C ASN A 270 9.34 -11.52 -10.09
N ASN A 271 8.60 -12.43 -10.73
CA ASN A 271 8.38 -13.79 -10.22
C ASN A 271 9.64 -14.70 -10.23
N LYS A 272 10.78 -14.25 -10.76
CA LYS A 272 12.05 -14.96 -10.64
C LYS A 272 12.62 -14.88 -9.21
N ASN A 273 12.19 -13.87 -8.43
CA ASN A 273 12.64 -13.62 -7.08
C ASN A 273 11.58 -13.99 -6.04
N LEU A 274 12.03 -14.45 -4.87
CA LEU A 274 11.14 -14.59 -3.70
C LEU A 274 10.92 -13.23 -3.02
N THR A 275 11.89 -12.36 -3.06
CA THR A 275 11.79 -11.00 -2.50
C THR A 275 11.47 -10.01 -3.60
N ASP A 276 10.42 -9.23 -3.41
CA ASP A 276 10.12 -8.05 -4.22
C ASP A 276 9.96 -6.82 -3.34
N ASP A 277 10.45 -5.72 -3.88
CA ASP A 277 10.32 -4.39 -3.33
C ASP A 277 9.47 -3.54 -4.29
N PHE A 278 8.47 -2.83 -3.76
CA PHE A 278 7.77 -1.79 -4.49
C PHE A 278 8.13 -0.44 -3.89
N LEU A 279 8.48 0.52 -4.72
CA LEU A 279 8.70 1.91 -4.34
C LEU A 279 7.96 2.78 -5.36
N ASN A 280 6.88 3.39 -4.90
CA ASN A 280 5.98 4.17 -5.71
C ASN A 280 5.89 5.59 -5.15
N VAL A 281 5.87 6.58 -6.04
CA VAL A 281 5.72 7.99 -5.70
C VAL A 281 4.46 8.50 -6.35
N ILE A 282 3.53 8.96 -5.54
CA ILE A 282 2.25 9.51 -5.99
C ILE A 282 2.27 11.02 -5.75
N GLN A 283 2.06 11.79 -6.81
CA GLN A 283 1.89 13.23 -6.78
C GLN A 283 0.43 13.57 -7.05
N ILE A 284 -0.14 14.44 -6.22
CA ILE A 284 -1.56 14.79 -6.24
C ILE A 284 -1.68 16.21 -6.78
N THR A 285 -2.58 16.41 -7.74
CA THR A 285 -2.75 17.72 -8.39
C THR A 285 -4.17 17.91 -8.93
N SER A 286 -4.50 19.08 -9.45
CA SER A 286 -5.73 19.31 -10.20
C SER A 286 -5.67 18.67 -11.58
N SER A 287 -6.83 18.31 -12.15
CA SER A 287 -6.93 17.63 -13.45
C SER A 287 -6.33 18.40 -14.62
N GLY A 288 -6.29 19.71 -14.54
CA GLY A 288 -5.70 20.60 -15.57
C GLY A 288 -4.19 20.77 -15.48
N ASN A 289 -3.55 20.33 -14.38
CA ASN A 289 -2.10 20.46 -14.22
C ASN A 289 -1.38 19.26 -14.86
N ASN A 290 -0.37 19.53 -15.66
CA ASN A 290 0.50 18.54 -16.31
C ASN A 290 1.98 18.68 -15.90
N SER A 291 2.27 19.48 -14.88
CA SER A 291 3.62 19.65 -14.33
C SER A 291 3.77 18.85 -13.06
N TYR A 292 4.85 18.10 -12.96
CA TYR A 292 5.17 17.27 -11.81
C TYR A 292 6.59 17.57 -11.32
N TYR A 293 6.84 17.33 -10.05
CA TYR A 293 8.21 17.28 -9.56
C TYR A 293 8.98 16.15 -10.21
N THR A 294 10.24 16.39 -10.52
CA THR A 294 11.14 15.31 -10.96
C THR A 294 11.33 14.32 -9.83
N VAL A 295 11.19 13.02 -10.17
CA VAL A 295 11.38 11.91 -9.25
C VAL A 295 12.70 11.21 -9.58
N LYS A 296 13.54 11.01 -8.55
CA LYS A 296 14.82 10.30 -8.65
C LYS A 296 14.89 9.19 -7.61
N LYS A 297 15.19 7.97 -8.03
CA LYS A 297 15.48 6.87 -7.10
C LYS A 297 16.82 7.10 -6.43
N ILE A 298 16.90 6.87 -5.13
CA ILE A 298 18.13 6.91 -4.33
C ILE A 298 18.48 5.50 -3.89
N THR A 299 19.69 5.07 -4.22
CA THR A 299 20.24 3.79 -3.77
C THR A 299 21.65 3.97 -3.25
N ALA A 300 21.94 3.38 -2.10
CA ALA A 300 23.28 3.31 -1.52
C ALA A 300 23.38 2.06 -0.64
N THR A 301 24.52 1.82 -0.03
CA THR A 301 24.69 0.67 0.88
C THR A 301 23.66 0.74 2.01
N ASN A 302 22.81 -0.28 2.11
CA ASN A 302 21.68 -0.39 3.06
C ASN A 302 20.61 0.69 2.93
N VAL A 303 20.58 1.42 1.82
CA VAL A 303 19.63 2.52 1.58
C VAL A 303 18.84 2.29 0.29
N LEU A 304 17.54 2.45 0.37
CA LEU A 304 16.62 2.61 -0.75
C LEU A 304 15.73 3.82 -0.46
N GLY A 305 15.54 4.69 -1.45
CA GLY A 305 14.71 5.87 -1.27
C GLY A 305 14.39 6.57 -2.57
N THR A 306 13.81 7.74 -2.43
CA THR A 306 13.49 8.61 -3.54
C THR A 306 13.63 10.08 -3.15
N GLN A 307 13.97 10.90 -4.14
CA GLN A 307 13.80 12.35 -4.07
C GLN A 307 12.72 12.78 -5.05
N VAL A 308 11.85 13.67 -4.60
CA VAL A 308 10.74 14.25 -5.37
C VAL A 308 10.81 15.76 -5.21
N GLY A 309 11.28 16.46 -6.23
CA GLY A 309 11.60 17.89 -6.10
C GLY A 309 12.57 18.14 -4.93
N ASN A 310 12.14 18.95 -3.98
CA ASN A 310 12.91 19.30 -2.76
C ASN A 310 12.57 18.43 -1.54
N TRP A 311 11.99 17.26 -1.75
CA TRP A 311 11.63 16.29 -0.69
C TRP A 311 12.33 14.97 -0.93
N ALA A 312 12.78 14.30 0.12
CA ALA A 312 13.34 12.96 -0.01
C ALA A 312 12.85 12.04 1.12
N ALA A 313 12.47 10.82 0.75
CA ALA A 313 12.15 9.74 1.67
C ALA A 313 13.20 8.63 1.55
N ILE A 314 13.84 8.31 2.66
CA ILE A 314 14.94 7.34 2.76
C ILE A 314 14.52 6.21 3.69
N PHE A 315 14.68 4.99 3.24
CA PHE A 315 14.35 3.76 3.94
C PHE A 315 15.57 2.85 4.03
N SER A 316 15.56 1.94 4.97
CA SER A 316 16.46 0.78 4.94
C SER A 316 16.21 -0.06 3.68
N ALA A 317 17.27 -0.48 2.99
CA ALA A 317 17.15 -1.29 1.78
C ALA A 317 16.39 -2.61 2.00
N ASN A 318 16.46 -3.18 3.21
CA ASN A 318 15.75 -4.40 3.59
C ASN A 318 14.53 -4.15 4.48
N SER A 319 14.14 -2.88 4.68
CA SER A 319 13.04 -2.44 5.54
C SER A 319 13.16 -2.86 7.02
N HIS A 320 14.35 -3.28 7.46
CA HIS A 320 14.64 -3.59 8.85
C HIS A 320 15.45 -2.45 9.50
N GLU A 321 15.55 -2.53 10.81
CA GLU A 321 16.18 -1.50 11.63
C GLU A 321 17.66 -1.29 11.26
N LEU A 322 18.03 -0.05 11.01
CA LEU A 322 19.40 0.41 10.77
C LEU A 322 20.08 0.69 12.11
N THR A 323 21.13 -0.04 12.39
CA THR A 323 21.95 0.11 13.60
C THR A 323 23.34 0.70 13.33
N LYS A 324 23.68 0.86 12.04
CA LYS A 324 24.98 1.36 11.58
C LYS A 324 24.80 2.63 10.76
N SER A 325 25.90 3.38 10.62
CA SER A 325 25.93 4.57 9.77
C SER A 325 25.53 4.28 8.35
N ILE A 326 24.78 5.20 7.78
CA ILE A 326 24.41 5.22 6.36
C ILE A 326 24.90 6.51 5.70
N THR A 327 25.18 6.41 4.40
CA THR A 327 25.53 7.57 3.56
C THR A 327 24.79 7.46 2.26
N PHE A 328 24.19 8.55 1.81
CA PHE A 328 23.49 8.67 0.54
C PHE A 328 23.65 10.09 -0.02
N ASN A 329 23.29 10.26 -1.28
CA ASN A 329 23.30 11.55 -1.94
C ASN A 329 21.87 11.99 -2.33
N VAL A 330 21.62 13.31 -2.20
CA VAL A 330 20.46 14.01 -2.72
C VAL A 330 20.92 15.04 -3.75
N ASP A 331 20.02 15.46 -4.63
CA ASP A 331 20.26 16.61 -5.50
C ASP A 331 19.94 17.89 -4.72
N ALA A 332 20.96 18.50 -4.15
CA ALA A 332 20.83 19.69 -3.30
C ALA A 332 21.10 21.00 -4.05
N THR A 333 20.67 21.09 -5.32
CA THR A 333 20.63 22.38 -6.06
C THR A 333 19.82 23.43 -5.29
N ASN A 334 18.77 22.98 -4.60
CA ASN A 334 18.03 23.71 -3.58
C ASN A 334 18.05 22.91 -2.28
N PRO A 335 17.78 23.51 -1.10
CA PRO A 335 17.65 22.77 0.14
C PRO A 335 16.60 21.65 0.02
N VAL A 336 16.97 20.43 0.43
CA VAL A 336 16.11 19.23 0.35
C VAL A 336 15.66 18.85 1.76
N LYS A 337 14.37 18.73 1.95
CA LYS A 337 13.75 18.22 3.18
C LYS A 337 13.82 16.68 3.16
N VAL A 338 14.56 16.10 4.08
CA VAL A 338 14.90 14.66 4.09
C VAL A 338 14.25 13.98 5.29
N PHE A 339 13.38 13.03 5.02
CA PHE A 339 12.84 12.09 5.98
C PHE A 339 13.61 10.77 5.88
N VAL A 340 14.06 10.23 7.01
CA VAL A 340 14.76 8.95 7.08
C VAL A 340 14.07 8.05 8.09
N SER A 341 13.68 6.85 7.66
CA SER A 341 13.03 5.84 8.50
C SER A 341 13.95 4.67 8.84
N ASP A 342 13.39 3.73 9.58
CA ASP A 342 14.02 2.46 9.95
C ASP A 342 15.29 2.62 10.82
N LEU A 343 15.45 3.73 11.52
CA LEU A 343 16.58 3.95 12.40
C LEU A 343 16.34 3.31 13.77
N ALA A 344 17.33 2.63 14.30
CA ALA A 344 17.31 2.14 15.68
C ALA A 344 17.13 3.31 16.66
N ALA A 345 16.36 3.09 17.71
CA ALA A 345 16.22 4.08 18.78
C ALA A 345 17.58 4.46 19.36
N GLY A 346 17.71 5.73 19.77
CA GLY A 346 18.95 6.30 20.30
C GLY A 346 19.31 7.63 19.68
N THR A 347 20.55 8.05 19.89
CA THR A 347 21.07 9.32 19.39
C THR A 347 21.77 9.11 18.05
N TRP A 348 21.43 9.98 17.08
CA TRP A 348 21.99 9.97 15.74
C TRP A 348 22.55 11.33 15.36
N LYS A 349 23.74 11.34 14.77
CA LYS A 349 24.37 12.53 14.20
C LYS A 349 24.12 12.55 12.69
N VAL A 350 23.54 13.63 12.21
CA VAL A 350 23.42 13.96 10.79
C VAL A 350 24.57 14.90 10.41
N THR A 351 25.35 14.53 9.40
CA THR A 351 26.39 15.37 8.81
C THR A 351 26.06 15.66 7.36
N ASN A 352 25.95 16.94 7.01
CA ASN A 352 25.69 17.41 5.67
C ASN A 352 26.61 18.60 5.35
N GLY A 353 27.61 18.37 4.51
CA GLY A 353 28.71 19.31 4.29
C GLY A 353 29.54 19.53 5.56
N THR A 354 29.68 20.77 5.97
CA THR A 354 30.38 21.16 7.21
C THR A 354 29.47 21.19 8.44
N THR A 355 28.17 21.05 8.24
CA THR A 355 27.17 21.12 9.32
C THR A 355 26.92 19.74 9.91
N SER A 356 26.79 19.68 11.23
CA SER A 356 26.37 18.48 11.94
C SER A 356 25.29 18.83 12.96
N THR A 357 24.23 18.00 13.00
CA THR A 357 23.15 18.10 13.98
C THR A 357 22.94 16.77 14.66
N THR A 358 22.44 16.80 15.90
CA THR A 358 22.13 15.61 16.67
C THR A 358 20.62 15.46 16.81
N HIS A 359 20.13 14.24 16.61
CA HIS A 359 18.71 13.90 16.65
C HIS A 359 18.49 12.71 17.57
N THR A 360 17.38 12.74 18.32
CA THR A 360 16.91 11.60 19.11
C THR A 360 15.87 10.84 18.31
N VAL A 361 16.11 9.56 18.09
CA VAL A 361 15.15 8.62 17.47
C VAL A 361 14.54 7.80 18.59
N THR A 362 13.21 7.81 18.69
CA THR A 362 12.44 7.03 19.67
C THR A 362 12.01 5.67 19.11
N THR A 363 11.66 4.73 19.99
CA THR A 363 11.10 3.42 19.62
C THR A 363 9.74 3.47 18.94
N GLU A 364 9.05 4.60 19.02
CA GLU A 364 7.76 4.83 18.36
C GLU A 364 7.95 5.34 16.92
N LYS A 365 8.93 6.25 16.73
CA LYS A 365 9.12 6.95 15.45
C LYS A 365 10.06 6.22 14.50
N HIS A 366 11.12 5.60 15.01
CA HIS A 366 12.19 4.98 14.21
C HIS A 366 12.65 5.85 13.03
N SER A 367 12.60 7.18 13.18
CA SER A 367 12.82 8.13 12.09
C SER A 367 13.42 9.44 12.57
N LEU A 368 14.03 10.17 11.64
CA LEU A 368 14.47 11.56 11.82
C LEU A 368 14.14 12.38 10.56
N TYR A 369 14.14 13.69 10.72
CA TYR A 369 13.88 14.66 9.67
C TYR A 369 14.85 15.82 9.75
N PHE A 370 15.39 16.26 8.60
CA PHE A 370 16.35 17.37 8.53
C PHE A 370 16.31 18.01 7.14
N THR A 371 16.98 19.17 7.00
CA THR A 371 17.18 19.81 5.71
C THR A 371 18.61 19.64 5.25
N ALA A 372 18.80 19.07 4.06
CA ALA A 372 20.11 18.94 3.41
C ALA A 372 20.38 20.13 2.51
N THR A 373 21.54 20.75 2.63
CA THR A 373 22.00 21.87 1.80
C THR A 373 23.18 21.50 0.92
N THR A 374 23.70 20.27 1.06
CA THR A 374 24.73 19.71 0.20
C THR A 374 24.34 18.28 -0.20
N ALA A 375 24.88 17.81 -1.31
CA ALA A 375 24.49 16.52 -1.88
C ALA A 375 24.71 15.34 -0.94
N LYS A 376 25.88 15.26 -0.27
CA LYS A 376 26.24 14.13 0.56
C LYS A 376 25.65 14.26 1.97
N CYS A 377 24.87 13.26 2.37
CA CYS A 377 24.29 13.11 3.70
C CYS A 377 24.87 11.87 4.38
N THR A 378 25.40 12.03 5.60
CA THR A 378 25.87 10.91 6.43
C THR A 378 25.13 10.93 7.76
N ILE A 379 24.56 9.79 8.13
CA ILE A 379 23.77 9.61 9.36
C ILE A 379 24.47 8.53 10.18
N THR A 380 24.96 8.88 11.35
CA THR A 380 25.80 8.02 12.20
C THR A 380 25.13 7.82 13.55
N LYS A 381 24.96 6.58 13.97
CA LYS A 381 24.52 6.26 15.33
C LYS A 381 25.65 6.58 16.32
N MET A 382 25.34 7.30 17.36
CA MET A 382 26.27 7.69 18.41
C MET A 382 26.30 6.69 19.54
#